data_e36437cacd977eb8025ee6efacada9b5
#
_entry.id   e36437cacd977eb8025ee6efacada9b5
#
_cell.length_a   1.000
_cell.length_b   1.000
_cell.length_c   1.000
_cell.angle_alpha   90.00
_cell.angle_beta   90.00
_cell.angle_gamma   90.00
#
_symmetry.space_group_name_H-M   'P 1'
#
loop_
_entity.id
_entity.type
_entity.pdbx_description
1 polymer ?
#
loop_
_entity_poly.entity_id
_entity_poly.type
_entity_poly.pdbx_seq_one_letter_code
_entity_poly.pdbx_strand_id
1 'polypeptide(L)'
;TRQYEESKRSTFYDYNDLFPSLNATYKLNEKQQFRLAYGKSVNRPEFRELSTSVYYDFDLGSDVMGNSGLKAAYIQNVDLRYEWYPDNGEQISVALFYKHFKNPIEWTYTMSGGTDPIYSYINAKGADNYGIEVDIRKNLDFIGMKNFSLSFNGALIKSKVQFAAGTNNIDRPMQGQSPYLINTGLFYNNTEKGWN
;
A
#
# COMPACT_ATOMS: atom_id res chain seq x y z
N THR A 1 -38.43 -26.52 3.36
CA THR A 1 -37.24 -27.21 3.91
C THR A 1 -36.06 -27.20 2.96
N ARG A 2 -36.26 -27.33 1.63
CA ARG A 2 -35.18 -27.29 0.64
C ARG A 2 -34.48 -25.93 0.50
N GLN A 3 -35.21 -24.83 0.62
CA GLN A 3 -34.63 -23.48 0.55
C GLN A 3 -33.73 -23.12 1.74
N TYR A 4 -33.91 -23.77 2.88
CA TYR A 4 -33.13 -23.50 4.09
C TYR A 4 -31.77 -24.23 4.10
N GLU A 5 -31.62 -25.30 3.33
CA GLU A 5 -30.36 -26.05 3.23
C GLU A 5 -29.37 -25.46 2.20
N GLU A 6 -29.87 -24.74 1.17
CA GLU A 6 -29.00 -24.06 0.21
C GLU A 6 -28.29 -22.84 0.82
N SER A 7 -28.84 -22.22 1.88
CA SER A 7 -28.25 -21.10 2.58
C SER A 7 -27.08 -21.47 3.52
N LYS A 8 -26.83 -22.78 3.74
CA LYS A 8 -25.75 -23.28 4.60
C LYS A 8 -24.50 -23.72 3.83
N ARG A 9 -24.28 -23.22 2.63
CA ARG A 9 -23.02 -23.47 1.91
C ARG A 9 -21.90 -22.67 2.58
N SER A 10 -21.19 -23.28 3.55
CA SER A 10 -19.96 -22.72 4.07
C SER A 10 -18.82 -23.01 3.10
N THR A 11 -18.16 -21.98 2.60
CA THR A 11 -16.94 -22.10 1.82
C THR A 11 -15.76 -22.05 2.79
N PHE A 12 -14.99 -23.15 2.83
CA PHE A 12 -13.77 -23.20 3.64
C PHE A 12 -12.58 -22.79 2.76
N TYR A 13 -11.79 -21.86 3.25
CA TYR A 13 -10.52 -21.47 2.66
C TYR A 13 -9.41 -22.04 3.53
N ASP A 14 -8.65 -22.98 3.00
CA ASP A 14 -7.48 -23.52 3.67
C ASP A 14 -6.23 -22.90 3.04
N TYR A 15 -5.42 -22.25 3.88
CA TYR A 15 -4.19 -21.57 3.47
C TYR A 15 -3.01 -22.12 4.27
N ASN A 16 -2.13 -22.83 3.59
CA ASN A 16 -0.88 -23.32 4.17
C ASN A 16 0.29 -22.70 3.38
N ASP A 17 0.71 -21.49 3.78
CA ASP A 17 1.67 -20.68 3.05
C ASP A 17 2.87 -20.30 3.93
N LEU A 18 4.04 -20.22 3.30
CA LEU A 18 5.24 -19.67 3.92
C LEU A 18 5.35 -18.17 3.60
N PHE A 19 5.65 -17.37 4.62
CA PHE A 19 5.87 -15.94 4.55
C PHE A 19 7.29 -15.59 5.00
N PRO A 20 8.31 -15.85 4.16
CA PRO A 20 9.68 -15.55 4.50
C PRO A 20 9.87 -14.03 4.59
N SER A 21 10.73 -13.61 5.52
CA SER A 21 11.22 -12.24 5.63
C SER A 21 12.71 -12.23 5.93
N LEU A 22 13.40 -11.22 5.38
CA LEU A 22 14.81 -10.99 5.58
C LEU A 22 15.02 -9.50 5.80
N ASN A 23 15.82 -9.14 6.81
CA ASN A 23 16.28 -7.78 7.01
C ASN A 23 17.80 -7.84 7.23
N ALA A 24 18.53 -7.07 6.45
CA ALA A 24 19.97 -6.94 6.54
C ALA A 24 20.36 -5.47 6.67
N THR A 25 21.31 -5.18 7.56
CA THR A 25 21.88 -3.85 7.73
C THR A 25 23.38 -3.92 7.56
N TYR A 26 23.92 -3.10 6.68
CA TYR A 26 25.33 -2.94 6.49
C TYR A 26 25.77 -1.53 6.87
N LYS A 27 26.53 -1.41 7.94
CA LYS A 27 27.09 -0.14 8.43
C LYS A 27 28.35 0.20 7.64
N LEU A 28 28.34 1.32 6.93
CA LEU A 28 29.52 1.87 6.27
C LEU A 28 30.48 2.51 7.30
N ASN A 29 29.89 3.22 8.27
CA ASN A 29 30.55 3.85 9.39
C ASN A 29 29.53 4.14 10.50
N GLU A 30 29.90 4.88 11.54
CA GLU A 30 29.00 5.21 12.66
C GLU A 30 27.79 6.06 12.27
N LYS A 31 27.88 6.80 11.14
CA LYS A 31 26.86 7.73 10.68
C LYS A 31 26.12 7.29 9.42
N GLN A 32 26.53 6.19 8.78
CA GLN A 32 25.97 5.78 7.48
C GLN A 32 25.74 4.29 7.41
N GLN A 33 24.60 3.91 6.86
CA GLN A 33 24.26 2.50 6.68
C GLN A 33 23.35 2.26 5.47
N PHE A 34 23.42 1.03 4.97
CA PHE A 34 22.43 0.48 4.06
C PHE A 34 21.54 -0.51 4.79
N ARG A 35 20.26 -0.52 4.42
CA ARG A 35 19.31 -1.56 4.83
C ARG A 35 18.70 -2.20 3.60
N LEU A 36 18.67 -3.51 3.61
CA LEU A 36 17.97 -4.32 2.62
C LEU A 36 16.87 -5.09 3.36
N ALA A 37 15.64 -5.00 2.87
CA ALA A 37 14.53 -5.78 3.37
C ALA A 37 13.87 -6.56 2.24
N TYR A 38 13.47 -7.78 2.53
CA TYR A 38 12.61 -8.60 1.70
C TYR A 38 11.50 -9.18 2.57
N GLY A 39 10.29 -9.24 2.06
CA GLY A 39 9.18 -9.88 2.75
C GLY A 39 8.09 -10.35 1.80
N LYS A 40 7.54 -11.52 2.07
CA LYS A 40 6.31 -12.00 1.45
C LYS A 40 5.16 -11.78 2.42
N SER A 41 4.05 -11.23 1.93
CA SER A 41 2.82 -11.02 2.69
C SER A 41 1.60 -11.47 1.89
N VAL A 42 0.45 -11.50 2.55
CA VAL A 42 -0.81 -11.90 1.93
C VAL A 42 -1.90 -10.88 2.28
N ASN A 43 -2.73 -10.56 1.30
CA ASN A 43 -4.01 -9.89 1.49
C ASN A 43 -5.12 -10.89 1.18
N ARG A 44 -5.92 -11.24 2.19
CA ARG A 44 -7.07 -12.14 2.02
C ARG A 44 -8.31 -11.32 1.76
N PRO A 45 -9.24 -11.83 0.92
CA PRO A 45 -10.51 -11.15 0.70
C PRO A 45 -11.25 -10.95 2.03
N GLU A 46 -11.84 -9.79 2.20
CA GLU A 46 -12.72 -9.49 3.31
C GLU A 46 -14.08 -10.15 3.12
N PHE A 47 -14.84 -10.31 4.23
CA PHE A 47 -16.16 -10.91 4.17
C PHE A 47 -17.09 -10.17 3.20
N ARG A 48 -17.04 -8.84 3.18
CA ARG A 48 -17.86 -8.01 2.29
C ARG A 48 -17.48 -8.20 0.81
N GLU A 49 -16.20 -8.40 0.53
CA GLU A 49 -15.71 -8.66 -0.82
C GLU A 49 -16.12 -10.05 -1.35
N LEU A 50 -16.33 -11.01 -0.46
CA LEU A 50 -16.78 -12.37 -0.79
C LEU A 50 -18.30 -12.53 -0.83
N SER A 51 -19.04 -11.67 -0.12
CA SER A 51 -20.49 -11.77 0.00
C SER A 51 -21.18 -11.45 -1.32
N THR A 52 -22.01 -12.38 -1.81
CA THR A 52 -22.82 -12.18 -3.02
C THR A 52 -24.09 -11.35 -2.76
N SER A 53 -24.29 -10.86 -1.53
CA SER A 53 -25.38 -9.95 -1.21
C SER A 53 -25.12 -8.58 -1.83
N VAL A 54 -26.12 -8.05 -2.53
CA VAL A 54 -26.06 -6.70 -3.08
C VAL A 54 -26.35 -5.68 -1.98
N TYR A 55 -25.57 -4.62 -1.92
CA TYR A 55 -25.82 -3.47 -1.03
C TYR A 55 -25.56 -2.17 -1.79
N TYR A 56 -26.24 -1.12 -1.38
CA TYR A 56 -26.02 0.22 -1.95
C TYR A 56 -24.89 0.92 -1.20
N ASP A 57 -23.89 1.40 -1.93
CA ASP A 57 -22.79 2.19 -1.40
C ASP A 57 -23.08 3.68 -1.67
N PHE A 58 -23.28 4.46 -0.59
CA PHE A 58 -23.66 5.86 -0.67
C PHE A 58 -22.51 6.75 -1.18
N ASP A 59 -21.27 6.36 -0.94
CA ASP A 59 -20.09 7.12 -1.40
C ASP A 59 -19.87 6.92 -2.90
N LEU A 60 -20.13 5.72 -3.39
CA LEU A 60 -20.08 5.40 -4.83
C LEU A 60 -21.36 5.78 -5.56
N GLY A 61 -22.48 5.97 -4.84
CA GLY A 61 -23.79 6.19 -5.43
C GLY A 61 -24.30 5.03 -6.27
N SER A 62 -23.90 3.80 -5.97
CA SER A 62 -24.14 2.62 -6.81
C SER A 62 -24.27 1.33 -5.98
N ASP A 63 -24.86 0.32 -6.57
CA ASP A 63 -24.91 -1.01 -5.99
C ASP A 63 -23.55 -1.70 -6.06
N VAL A 64 -23.23 -2.42 -5.00
CA VAL A 64 -22.00 -3.22 -4.86
C VAL A 64 -22.37 -4.66 -4.53
N MET A 65 -21.72 -5.60 -5.20
CA MET A 65 -21.87 -7.03 -4.97
C MET A 65 -20.49 -7.67 -4.85
N GLY A 66 -20.24 -8.42 -3.79
CA GLY A 66 -19.01 -9.17 -3.62
C GLY A 66 -18.90 -10.34 -4.61
N ASN A 67 -17.73 -10.95 -4.65
CA ASN A 67 -17.40 -12.07 -5.51
C ASN A 67 -16.83 -13.23 -4.69
N SER A 68 -17.61 -14.29 -4.52
CA SER A 68 -17.20 -15.49 -3.78
C SER A 68 -16.05 -16.28 -4.44
N GLY A 69 -15.70 -15.97 -5.68
CA GLY A 69 -14.58 -16.58 -6.42
C GLY A 69 -13.23 -15.93 -6.15
N LEU A 70 -13.15 -14.89 -5.30
CA LEU A 70 -11.89 -14.22 -5.00
C LEU A 70 -10.89 -15.14 -4.32
N LYS A 71 -9.63 -14.97 -4.72
CA LYS A 71 -8.46 -15.64 -4.16
C LYS A 71 -7.64 -14.65 -3.35
N ALA A 72 -6.86 -15.17 -2.40
CA ALA A 72 -5.87 -14.37 -1.69
C ALA A 72 -4.84 -13.75 -2.65
N ALA A 73 -4.48 -12.51 -2.40
CA ALA A 73 -3.42 -11.82 -3.08
C ALA A 73 -2.10 -11.99 -2.31
N TYR A 74 -1.02 -12.33 -3.01
CA TYR A 74 0.30 -12.47 -2.42
C TYR A 74 1.19 -11.32 -2.88
N ILE A 75 1.95 -10.77 -1.94
CA ILE A 75 2.76 -9.59 -2.16
C ILE A 75 4.21 -9.92 -1.82
N GLN A 76 5.12 -9.66 -2.75
CA GLN A 76 6.55 -9.70 -2.52
C GLN A 76 7.05 -8.27 -2.46
N ASN A 77 7.76 -7.93 -1.38
CA ASN A 77 8.30 -6.61 -1.12
C ASN A 77 9.82 -6.69 -1.10
N VAL A 78 10.49 -5.77 -1.78
CA VAL A 78 11.93 -5.56 -1.71
C VAL A 78 12.17 -4.08 -1.48
N ASP A 79 12.97 -3.76 -0.47
CA ASP A 79 13.30 -2.38 -0.10
C ASP A 79 14.80 -2.26 0.09
N LEU A 80 15.40 -1.26 -0.51
CA LEU A 80 16.80 -0.86 -0.29
C LEU A 80 16.81 0.58 0.18
N ARG A 81 17.40 0.82 1.36
CA ARG A 81 17.47 2.15 1.96
C ARG A 81 18.91 2.50 2.32
N TYR A 82 19.34 3.69 1.94
CA TYR A 82 20.53 4.35 2.45
C TYR A 82 20.13 5.36 3.51
N GLU A 83 20.83 5.37 4.64
CA GLU A 83 20.58 6.28 5.76
C GLU A 83 21.90 6.96 6.15
N TRP A 84 21.82 8.27 6.32
CA TRP A 84 22.90 9.11 6.82
C TRP A 84 22.40 9.94 8.00
N TYR A 85 23.17 9.89 9.09
CA TYR A 85 22.94 10.59 10.34
C TYR A 85 24.04 11.63 10.55
N PRO A 86 23.95 12.84 9.96
CA PRO A 86 25.02 13.86 10.00
C PRO A 86 25.34 14.28 11.42
N ASP A 87 24.30 14.55 12.24
CA ASP A 87 24.41 14.99 13.62
C ASP A 87 23.22 14.47 14.46
N ASN A 88 23.25 14.75 15.77
CA ASN A 88 22.20 14.35 16.70
C ASN A 88 20.85 14.90 16.29
N GLY A 89 19.86 14.02 16.14
CA GLY A 89 18.51 14.36 15.73
C GLY A 89 18.33 14.64 14.21
N GLU A 90 19.41 14.56 13.44
CA GLU A 90 19.39 14.70 11.98
C GLU A 90 19.40 13.36 11.27
N GLN A 91 18.66 13.28 10.16
CA GLN A 91 18.63 12.09 9.32
C GLN A 91 18.34 12.50 7.88
N ILE A 92 19.07 11.89 6.96
CA ILE A 92 18.77 11.94 5.54
C ILE A 92 18.73 10.49 5.06
N SER A 93 17.62 10.09 4.45
CA SER A 93 17.52 8.75 3.88
C SER A 93 16.90 8.78 2.49
N VAL A 94 17.34 7.83 1.68
CA VAL A 94 16.79 7.55 0.36
C VAL A 94 16.48 6.06 0.29
N ALA A 95 15.25 5.72 -0.07
CA ALA A 95 14.81 4.35 -0.24
C ALA A 95 14.31 4.11 -1.65
N LEU A 96 14.63 2.93 -2.18
CA LEU A 96 14.04 2.36 -3.39
C LEU A 96 13.19 1.17 -2.96
N PHE A 97 11.99 1.08 -3.46
CA PHE A 97 11.12 -0.06 -3.18
C PHE A 97 10.55 -0.66 -4.45
N TYR A 98 10.29 -1.96 -4.39
CA TYR A 98 9.57 -2.72 -5.41
C TYR A 98 8.62 -3.70 -4.75
N LYS A 99 7.35 -3.68 -5.18
CA LYS A 99 6.31 -4.60 -4.71
C LYS A 99 5.67 -5.28 -5.91
N HIS A 100 5.67 -6.59 -5.89
CA HIS A 100 4.99 -7.41 -6.88
C HIS A 100 3.79 -8.10 -6.24
N PHE A 101 2.63 -7.96 -6.87
CA PHE A 101 1.36 -8.52 -6.41
C PHE A 101 0.93 -9.64 -7.36
N LYS A 102 0.67 -10.80 -6.83
CA LYS A 102 0.00 -11.90 -7.51
C LYS A 102 -1.45 -11.94 -7.08
N ASN A 103 -2.39 -11.95 -8.04
CA ASN A 103 -3.83 -11.92 -7.82
C ASN A 103 -4.31 -10.73 -6.96
N PRO A 104 -3.86 -9.48 -7.19
CA PRO A 104 -4.37 -8.36 -6.41
C PRO A 104 -5.88 -8.26 -6.56
N ILE A 105 -6.59 -7.92 -5.48
CA ILE A 105 -8.02 -7.69 -5.48
C ILE A 105 -8.26 -6.26 -5.92
N GLU A 106 -9.03 -6.10 -6.99
CA GLU A 106 -9.29 -4.80 -7.61
C GLU A 106 -10.78 -4.64 -7.90
N TRP A 107 -11.24 -3.40 -7.92
CA TRP A 107 -12.59 -3.07 -8.32
C TRP A 107 -12.83 -3.34 -9.80
N THR A 108 -14.01 -3.85 -10.11
CA THR A 108 -14.57 -4.00 -11.43
C THR A 108 -16.04 -3.56 -11.43
N TYR A 109 -16.65 -3.49 -12.59
CA TYR A 109 -18.08 -3.23 -12.70
C TYR A 109 -18.68 -4.03 -13.86
N THR A 110 -19.97 -4.29 -13.76
CA THR A 110 -20.78 -4.88 -14.82
C THR A 110 -21.99 -4.00 -15.09
N MET A 111 -22.37 -3.89 -16.37
CA MET A 111 -23.63 -3.23 -16.76
C MET A 111 -24.71 -4.32 -16.83
N SER A 112 -25.64 -4.31 -15.90
CA SER A 112 -26.72 -5.31 -15.83
C SER A 112 -28.02 -4.73 -16.37
N GLY A 113 -28.17 -4.73 -17.69
CA GLY A 113 -29.46 -4.44 -18.36
C GLY A 113 -30.07 -3.06 -18.16
N GLY A 114 -29.43 -2.19 -17.39
CA GLY A 114 -29.82 -0.82 -17.06
C GLY A 114 -28.70 0.18 -17.37
N THR A 115 -28.91 1.42 -16.97
CA THR A 115 -27.93 2.51 -17.12
C THR A 115 -26.88 2.53 -16.01
N ASP A 116 -27.18 1.91 -14.87
CA ASP A 116 -26.33 2.00 -13.69
C ASP A 116 -25.40 0.80 -13.56
N PRO A 117 -24.09 1.02 -13.31
CA PRO A 117 -23.14 -0.05 -13.10
C PRO A 117 -23.36 -0.73 -11.73
N ILE A 118 -23.20 -2.05 -11.68
CA ILE A 118 -23.03 -2.78 -10.42
C ILE A 118 -21.52 -2.97 -10.22
N TYR A 119 -20.99 -2.43 -9.15
CA TYR A 119 -19.58 -2.61 -8.80
C TYR A 119 -19.34 -3.96 -8.13
N SER A 120 -18.17 -4.53 -8.32
CA SER A 120 -17.77 -5.82 -7.78
C SER A 120 -16.25 -5.86 -7.64
N TYR A 121 -15.73 -7.00 -7.21
CA TYR A 121 -14.32 -7.26 -6.99
C TYR A 121 -13.81 -8.38 -7.91
N ILE A 122 -12.57 -8.26 -8.35
CA ILE A 122 -11.91 -9.25 -9.19
C ILE A 122 -10.45 -9.41 -8.77
N ASN A 123 -9.90 -10.61 -8.91
CA ASN A 123 -8.45 -10.76 -8.88
C ASN A 123 -7.88 -10.36 -10.24
N ALA A 124 -7.09 -9.30 -10.28
CA ALA A 124 -6.30 -8.99 -11.46
C ALA A 124 -5.17 -10.02 -11.64
N LYS A 125 -4.58 -10.09 -12.82
CA LYS A 125 -3.51 -11.03 -13.16
C LYS A 125 -2.26 -10.78 -12.32
N GLY A 126 -1.93 -9.51 -12.10
CA GLY A 126 -0.80 -9.07 -11.31
C GLY A 126 -0.77 -7.55 -11.21
N ALA A 127 0.07 -7.04 -10.32
CA ALA A 127 0.40 -5.63 -10.27
C ALA A 127 1.85 -5.44 -9.83
N ASP A 128 2.44 -4.35 -10.30
CA ASP A 128 3.75 -3.90 -9.88
C ASP A 128 3.65 -2.50 -9.33
N ASN A 129 4.36 -2.25 -8.23
CA ASN A 129 4.43 -0.94 -7.59
C ASN A 129 5.88 -0.68 -7.18
N TYR A 130 6.46 0.40 -7.65
CA TYR A 130 7.85 0.75 -7.36
C TYR A 130 8.02 2.26 -7.27
N GLY A 131 9.05 2.67 -6.57
CA GLY A 131 9.28 4.08 -6.38
C GLY A 131 10.54 4.39 -5.60
N ILE A 132 10.69 5.68 -5.36
CA ILE A 132 11.75 6.26 -4.55
C ILE A 132 11.11 7.10 -3.45
N GLU A 133 11.65 6.97 -2.25
CA GLU A 133 11.29 7.78 -1.08
C GLU A 133 12.51 8.53 -0.58
N VAL A 134 12.31 9.76 -0.14
CA VAL A 134 13.34 10.61 0.48
C VAL A 134 12.78 11.13 1.79
N ASP A 135 13.52 10.89 2.88
CA ASP A 135 13.23 11.45 4.20
C ASP A 135 14.38 12.34 4.64
N ILE A 136 14.07 13.54 5.07
CA ILE A 136 15.04 14.50 5.59
C ILE A 136 14.53 15.02 6.92
N ARG A 137 15.37 14.94 7.94
CA ARG A 137 15.22 15.68 9.19
C ARG A 137 16.50 16.46 9.41
N LYS A 138 16.40 17.77 9.48
CA LYS A 138 17.55 18.68 9.55
C LYS A 138 17.30 19.80 10.54
N ASN A 139 18.27 20.06 11.45
CA ASN A 139 18.27 21.25 12.27
C ASN A 139 18.64 22.46 11.42
N LEU A 140 18.05 23.62 11.71
CA LEU A 140 18.21 24.82 10.89
C LEU A 140 19.20 25.81 11.51
N ASP A 141 20.03 25.38 12.47
CA ASP A 141 21.06 26.17 13.13
C ASP A 141 22.07 26.79 12.15
N PHE A 142 22.37 26.05 11.06
CA PHE A 142 23.31 26.48 10.02
C PHE A 142 22.86 27.75 9.25
N ILE A 143 21.58 28.08 9.29
CA ILE A 143 21.00 29.31 8.70
C ILE A 143 20.61 30.32 9.79
N GLY A 144 21.02 30.10 11.04
CA GLY A 144 20.74 31.00 12.17
C GLY A 144 19.37 30.78 12.83
N MET A 145 18.56 29.86 12.36
CA MET A 145 17.25 29.50 12.95
C MET A 145 17.44 28.49 14.09
N LYS A 146 17.97 28.98 15.22
CA LYS A 146 18.17 28.14 16.41
C LYS A 146 16.85 27.56 16.92
N ASN A 147 16.90 26.33 17.39
CA ASN A 147 15.73 25.58 17.90
C ASN A 147 14.68 25.20 16.85
N PHE A 148 14.92 25.47 15.58
CA PHE A 148 14.06 25.00 14.50
C PHE A 148 14.64 23.74 13.84
N SER A 149 13.74 22.82 13.50
CA SER A 149 14.07 21.67 12.64
C SER A 149 13.03 21.50 11.54
N LEU A 150 13.53 21.13 10.37
CA LEU A 150 12.72 20.79 9.20
C LEU A 150 12.58 19.27 9.12
N SER A 151 11.37 18.79 8.88
CA SER A 151 11.10 17.42 8.46
C SER A 151 10.49 17.47 7.05
N PHE A 152 11.03 16.68 6.16
CA PHE A 152 10.53 16.51 4.81
C PHE A 152 10.47 15.02 4.49
N ASN A 153 9.33 14.57 3.94
CA ASN A 153 9.16 13.26 3.36
C ASN A 153 8.57 13.42 1.96
N GLY A 154 9.22 12.85 0.98
CA GLY A 154 8.78 12.86 -0.41
C GLY A 154 8.84 11.47 -1.01
N ALA A 155 7.81 11.09 -1.78
CA ALA A 155 7.80 9.85 -2.53
C ALA A 155 7.33 10.07 -3.97
N LEU A 156 7.96 9.35 -4.91
CA LEU A 156 7.50 9.21 -6.28
C LEU A 156 7.20 7.72 -6.51
N ILE A 157 5.98 7.43 -6.93
CA ILE A 157 5.46 6.07 -6.98
C ILE A 157 4.88 5.82 -8.37
N LYS A 158 5.25 4.70 -8.96
CA LYS A 158 4.64 4.21 -10.20
C LYS A 158 4.06 2.82 -9.95
N SER A 159 2.80 2.66 -10.32
CA SER A 159 2.11 1.37 -10.21
C SER A 159 1.45 1.01 -11.53
N LYS A 160 1.28 -0.30 -11.76
CA LYS A 160 0.56 -0.84 -12.90
C LYS A 160 -0.14 -2.13 -12.50
N VAL A 161 -1.46 -2.15 -12.65
CA VAL A 161 -2.28 -3.35 -12.56
C VAL A 161 -2.49 -3.92 -13.95
N GLN A 162 -2.34 -5.23 -14.09
CA GLN A 162 -2.56 -5.97 -15.33
C GLN A 162 -3.79 -6.84 -15.17
N PHE A 163 -4.76 -6.67 -16.07
CA PHE A 163 -5.96 -7.49 -16.10
C PHE A 163 -5.84 -8.64 -17.12
N ALA A 164 -6.65 -9.67 -16.93
CA ALA A 164 -6.71 -10.76 -17.89
C ALA A 164 -7.38 -10.27 -19.21
N ALA A 165 -6.91 -10.80 -20.33
CA ALA A 165 -7.54 -10.54 -21.61
C ALA A 165 -9.02 -10.97 -21.61
N GLY A 166 -9.89 -10.17 -22.22
CA GLY A 166 -11.33 -10.45 -22.27
C GLY A 166 -12.14 -9.94 -21.08
N THR A 167 -11.51 -9.23 -20.13
CA THR A 167 -12.23 -8.48 -19.10
C THR A 167 -12.57 -7.07 -19.61
N ASN A 168 -13.58 -6.43 -19.02
CA ASN A 168 -13.92 -5.02 -19.30
C ASN A 168 -12.92 -4.04 -18.68
N ASN A 169 -11.93 -4.54 -17.97
CA ASN A 169 -10.91 -3.72 -17.30
C ASN A 169 -9.71 -3.50 -18.22
N ILE A 170 -9.17 -2.31 -18.18
CA ILE A 170 -7.93 -1.92 -18.86
C ILE A 170 -6.80 -1.80 -17.84
N ASP A 171 -5.57 -2.04 -18.26
CA ASP A 171 -4.39 -1.80 -17.45
C ASP A 171 -4.36 -0.36 -16.94
N ARG A 172 -4.18 -0.18 -15.65
CA ARG A 172 -4.21 1.13 -14.98
C ARG A 172 -3.31 1.14 -13.74
N PRO A 173 -3.01 2.30 -13.16
CA PRO A 173 -2.42 2.35 -11.81
C PRO A 173 -3.32 1.65 -10.79
N MET A 174 -2.71 1.17 -9.69
CA MET A 174 -3.47 0.63 -8.55
C MET A 174 -4.43 1.67 -8.02
N GLN A 175 -5.63 1.24 -7.67
CA GLN A 175 -6.66 2.11 -7.13
C GLN A 175 -6.20 2.73 -5.79
N GLY A 176 -6.48 4.03 -5.62
CA GLY A 176 -6.08 4.76 -4.43
C GLY A 176 -4.59 5.09 -4.35
N GLN A 177 -3.77 4.68 -5.33
CA GLN A 177 -2.35 4.97 -5.34
C GLN A 177 -2.06 6.36 -5.90
N SER A 178 -1.58 7.26 -5.06
CA SER A 178 -1.06 8.57 -5.49
C SER A 178 0.29 8.39 -6.20
N PRO A 179 0.54 9.08 -7.34
CA PRO A 179 1.83 9.01 -8.03
C PRO A 179 2.96 9.73 -7.30
N TYR A 180 2.62 10.63 -6.40
CA TYR A 180 3.57 11.29 -5.52
C TYR A 180 2.95 11.57 -4.15
N LEU A 181 3.80 11.72 -3.15
CA LEU A 181 3.43 12.13 -1.81
C LEU A 181 4.49 13.12 -1.32
N ILE A 182 4.05 14.22 -0.73
CA ILE A 182 4.93 15.22 -0.14
C ILE A 182 4.36 15.63 1.20
N ASN A 183 5.18 15.48 2.24
CA ASN A 183 4.90 15.96 3.58
C ASN A 183 6.05 16.84 4.03
N THR A 184 5.74 17.97 4.63
CA THR A 184 6.74 18.84 5.22
C THR A 184 6.25 19.38 6.55
N GLY A 185 7.15 19.55 7.49
CA GLY A 185 6.86 20.08 8.81
C GLY A 185 8.03 20.93 9.32
N LEU A 186 7.72 22.07 9.92
CA LEU A 186 8.67 22.90 10.63
C LEU A 186 8.36 22.80 12.12
N PHE A 187 9.37 22.45 12.90
CA PHE A 187 9.24 22.25 14.35
C PHE A 187 10.10 23.27 15.07
N TYR A 188 9.56 23.84 16.15
CA TYR A 188 10.29 24.69 17.08
C TYR A 188 10.37 23.99 18.42
N ASN A 189 11.57 23.80 18.96
CA ASN A 189 11.79 23.20 20.26
C ASN A 189 12.80 24.03 21.05
N ASN A 190 12.35 24.67 22.12
CA ASN A 190 13.21 25.40 23.05
C ASN A 190 13.07 24.84 24.47
N THR A 191 13.94 23.88 24.79
CA THR A 191 13.94 23.19 26.09
C THR A 191 14.23 24.13 27.27
N GLU A 192 15.00 25.21 27.05
CA GLU A 192 15.32 26.18 28.13
C GLU A 192 14.06 26.99 28.52
N LYS A 193 13.15 27.25 27.60
CA LYS A 193 11.90 27.98 27.84
C LYS A 193 10.67 27.08 27.98
N GLY A 194 10.84 25.76 27.89
CA GLY A 194 9.73 24.79 27.99
C GLY A 194 8.73 24.85 26.85
N TRP A 195 9.13 25.33 25.66
CA TRP A 195 8.28 25.36 24.45
C TRP A 195 8.64 24.21 23.52
N ASN A 196 7.62 23.46 23.13
CA ASN A 196 7.70 22.42 22.10
C ASN A 196 6.68 22.68 20.99
#